data_46e062baa2258e3df6fb6ec3631b553f
#
_entry.id   46e062baa2258e3df6fb6ec3631b553f
#
_cell.length_a   1.000
_cell.length_b   1.000
_cell.length_c   1.000
_cell.angle_alpha   90.00
_cell.angle_beta   90.00
_cell.angle_gamma   90.00
#
_symmetry.space_group_name_H-M   'P 1'
#
loop_
_entity.id
_entity.type
_entity.pdbx_description
1 polymer ?
#
loop_
_entity_poly.entity_id
_entity_poly.type
_entity_poly.pdbx_seq_one_letter_code
_entity_poly.pdbx_strand_id
1 'polypeptide(L)'
;MSPLRSITLATLTKDIRLEWRSRDAINSMLFFSLLVVVIFSFSFDPNAEESREIAGGLIWVAFLFAAVVALNQTWARELRNQVLEAYRASPAPANALFLAKALGNFILVSLLEAVMAPLFMIFYNLRALGPAWQLIPIAILGTWALVVNGTFFAAMSLRTRSREIMLPLLLFPISIPAVQSMVEATRIVLAGDGSARFWIVLLLTYDVVFTTACLALFETILQAE
;
A
#
# COMPACT_ATOMS: atom_id res chain seq x y z
N MET A 1 -6.83 -26.38 -11.68
CA MET A 1 -6.81 -25.01 -11.15
C MET A 1 -7.61 -24.12 -12.08
N SER A 2 -8.43 -23.20 -11.58
CA SER A 2 -9.14 -22.26 -12.46
C SER A 2 -8.10 -21.42 -13.26
N PRO A 3 -8.37 -21.05 -14.52
CA PRO A 3 -7.44 -20.27 -15.35
C PRO A 3 -7.05 -18.95 -14.67
N LEU A 4 -7.96 -18.34 -13.93
CA LEU A 4 -7.71 -17.14 -13.15
C LEU A 4 -6.56 -17.34 -12.14
N ARG A 5 -6.57 -18.42 -11.36
CA ARG A 5 -5.52 -18.68 -10.35
C ARG A 5 -4.15 -18.92 -10.96
N SER A 6 -4.09 -19.70 -12.05
CA SER A 6 -2.81 -20.00 -12.70
C SER A 6 -2.16 -18.76 -13.30
N ILE A 7 -2.93 -17.90 -13.94
CA ILE A 7 -2.45 -16.64 -14.53
C ILE A 7 -2.02 -15.66 -13.45
N THR A 8 -2.84 -15.50 -12.39
CA THR A 8 -2.49 -14.64 -11.25
C THR A 8 -1.17 -15.06 -10.62
N LEU A 9 -0.98 -16.36 -10.34
CA LEU A 9 0.26 -16.85 -9.73
C LEU A 9 1.48 -16.72 -10.65
N ALA A 10 1.32 -16.97 -11.94
CA ALA A 10 2.40 -16.80 -12.91
C ALA A 10 2.86 -15.33 -12.99
N THR A 11 1.91 -14.41 -13.08
CA THR A 11 2.19 -12.97 -13.12
C THR A 11 2.82 -12.50 -11.82
N LEU A 12 2.27 -12.89 -10.67
CA LEU A 12 2.81 -12.56 -9.35
C LEU A 12 4.26 -13.05 -9.19
N THR A 13 4.53 -14.31 -9.57
CA THR A 13 5.88 -14.89 -9.49
C THR A 13 6.86 -14.14 -10.39
N LYS A 14 6.43 -13.76 -11.60
CA LYS A 14 7.22 -12.92 -12.51
C LYS A 14 7.56 -11.58 -11.85
N ASP A 15 6.57 -10.88 -11.30
CA ASP A 15 6.75 -9.55 -10.73
C ASP A 15 7.67 -9.57 -9.49
N ILE A 16 7.49 -10.53 -8.60
CA ILE A 16 8.36 -10.70 -7.43
C ILE A 16 9.81 -10.98 -7.86
N ARG A 17 10.03 -11.85 -8.86
CA ARG A 17 11.39 -12.13 -9.36
C ARG A 17 12.04 -10.92 -9.99
N LEU A 18 11.28 -10.14 -10.76
CA LEU A 18 11.78 -8.91 -11.37
C LEU A 18 12.19 -7.89 -10.31
N GLU A 19 11.35 -7.70 -9.29
CA GLU A 19 11.64 -6.76 -8.21
C GLU A 19 12.85 -7.20 -7.38
N TRP A 20 12.92 -8.50 -7.04
CA TRP A 20 14.06 -9.04 -6.29
C TRP A 20 15.39 -8.89 -7.03
N ARG A 21 15.34 -8.92 -8.37
CA ARG A 21 16.53 -8.77 -9.21
C ARG A 21 16.92 -7.31 -9.41
N SER A 22 15.98 -6.40 -9.64
CA SER A 22 16.25 -4.96 -9.86
C SER A 22 16.39 -4.19 -8.56
N ARG A 23 15.58 -4.51 -7.56
CA ARG A 23 15.49 -3.82 -6.25
C ARG A 23 15.15 -2.33 -6.34
N ASP A 24 14.70 -1.84 -7.50
CA ASP A 24 14.48 -0.41 -7.71
C ASP A 24 13.38 0.14 -6.82
N ALA A 25 12.21 -0.55 -6.76
CA ALA A 25 11.11 -0.12 -5.91
C ALA A 25 11.47 -0.28 -4.43
N ILE A 26 12.06 -1.41 -4.04
CA ILE A 26 12.47 -1.68 -2.66
C ILE A 26 13.43 -0.61 -2.15
N ASN A 27 14.48 -0.30 -2.91
CA ASN A 27 15.47 0.70 -2.53
C ASN A 27 14.86 2.10 -2.44
N SER A 28 14.00 2.47 -3.39
CA SER A 28 13.33 3.78 -3.39
C SER A 28 12.38 3.91 -2.20
N MET A 29 11.60 2.87 -1.89
CA MET A 29 10.70 2.84 -0.73
C MET A 29 11.48 2.94 0.58
N LEU A 30 12.55 2.14 0.74
CA LEU A 30 13.40 2.14 1.94
C LEU A 30 14.04 3.51 2.14
N PHE A 31 14.63 4.08 1.08
CA PHE A 31 15.27 5.39 1.16
C PHE A 31 14.26 6.46 1.57
N PHE A 32 13.09 6.51 0.94
CA PHE A 32 12.06 7.48 1.27
C PHE A 32 11.55 7.32 2.70
N SER A 33 11.22 6.09 3.12
CA SER A 33 10.74 5.82 4.47
C SER A 33 11.78 6.15 5.53
N LEU A 34 13.06 5.81 5.29
CA LEU A 34 14.16 6.16 6.18
C LEU A 34 14.34 7.67 6.29
N LEU A 35 14.25 8.39 5.16
CA LEU A 35 14.33 9.84 5.14
C LEU A 35 13.22 10.46 5.99
N VAL A 36 11.99 9.98 5.88
CA VAL A 36 10.87 10.42 6.73
C VAL A 36 11.17 10.16 8.21
N VAL A 37 11.62 8.94 8.56
CA VAL A 37 12.00 8.61 9.95
C VAL A 37 13.03 9.60 10.49
N VAL A 38 14.09 9.84 9.73
CA VAL A 38 15.20 10.71 10.16
C VAL A 38 14.73 12.15 10.33
N ILE A 39 14.01 12.72 9.35
CA ILE A 39 13.52 14.10 9.42
C ILE A 39 12.65 14.31 10.65
N PHE A 40 11.68 13.42 10.87
CA PHE A 40 10.78 13.55 12.00
C PHE A 40 11.44 13.25 13.34
N SER A 41 12.44 12.37 13.38
CA SER A 41 13.25 12.10 14.59
C SER A 41 14.00 13.34 15.08
N PHE A 42 14.38 14.24 14.18
CA PHE A 42 14.96 15.55 14.57
C PHE A 42 13.92 16.60 14.95
N SER A 43 12.67 16.41 14.58
CA SER A 43 11.60 17.40 14.78
C SER A 43 10.83 17.19 16.09
N PHE A 44 10.85 15.97 16.64
CA PHE A 44 10.06 15.60 17.82
C PHE A 44 10.94 14.99 18.91
N ASP A 45 10.63 15.32 20.18
CA ASP A 45 11.25 14.64 21.33
C ASP A 45 10.65 13.22 21.46
N PRO A 46 11.46 12.15 21.31
CA PRO A 46 10.97 10.77 21.40
C PRO A 46 10.34 10.41 22.76
N ASN A 47 10.64 11.17 23.81
CA ASN A 47 10.15 10.92 25.17
C ASN A 47 8.89 11.71 25.50
N ALA A 48 8.48 12.66 24.64
CA ALA A 48 7.27 13.43 24.84
C ALA A 48 6.01 12.58 24.62
N GLU A 49 5.00 12.78 25.45
CA GLU A 49 3.71 12.10 25.34
C GLU A 49 3.02 12.42 24.00
N GLU A 50 3.15 13.67 23.55
CA GLU A 50 2.68 14.16 22.26
C GLU A 50 3.26 13.38 21.06
N SER A 51 4.50 12.91 21.17
CA SER A 51 5.14 12.11 20.12
C SER A 51 4.44 10.77 19.90
N ARG A 52 3.84 10.19 20.92
CA ARG A 52 3.06 8.95 20.79
C ARG A 52 1.74 9.16 20.11
N GLU A 53 1.09 10.29 20.36
CA GLU A 53 -0.20 10.63 19.75
C GLU A 53 -0.06 10.81 18.23
N ILE A 54 1.03 11.43 17.76
CA ILE A 54 1.25 11.70 16.34
C ILE A 54 1.97 10.56 15.62
N ALA A 55 2.63 9.65 16.33
CA ALA A 55 3.44 8.58 15.75
C ALA A 55 2.67 7.71 14.77
N GLY A 56 1.41 7.37 15.08
CA GLY A 56 0.53 6.63 14.18
C GLY A 56 0.37 7.34 12.83
N GLY A 57 0.16 8.66 12.84
CA GLY A 57 0.06 9.46 11.62
C GLY A 57 1.36 9.47 10.82
N LEU A 58 2.50 9.65 11.48
CA LEU A 58 3.81 9.68 10.82
C LEU A 58 4.17 8.35 10.15
N ILE A 59 3.93 7.24 10.83
CA ILE A 59 4.16 5.90 10.30
C ILE A 59 3.33 5.69 9.02
N TRP A 60 2.04 5.98 9.07
CA TRP A 60 1.15 5.75 7.95
C TRP A 60 1.38 6.72 6.78
N VAL A 61 1.79 7.95 7.05
CA VAL A 61 2.21 8.89 5.99
C VAL A 61 3.46 8.35 5.28
N ALA A 62 4.46 7.85 6.01
CA ALA A 62 5.64 7.25 5.41
C ALA A 62 5.30 6.05 4.52
N PHE A 63 4.43 5.16 5.01
CA PHE A 63 4.02 3.97 4.25
C PHE A 63 3.13 4.31 3.04
N LEU A 64 2.26 5.31 3.15
CA LEU A 64 1.45 5.80 2.04
C LEU A 64 2.33 6.30 0.89
N PHE A 65 3.32 7.13 1.17
CA PHE A 65 4.24 7.62 0.14
C PHE A 65 5.12 6.50 -0.42
N ALA A 66 5.59 5.58 0.42
CA ALA A 66 6.34 4.40 -0.03
C ALA A 66 5.49 3.53 -0.97
N ALA A 67 4.21 3.31 -0.64
CA ALA A 67 3.27 2.59 -1.50
C ALA A 67 3.09 3.29 -2.85
N VAL A 68 2.93 4.62 -2.88
CA VAL A 68 2.85 5.40 -4.12
C VAL A 68 4.08 5.19 -5.00
N VAL A 69 5.27 5.19 -4.43
CA VAL A 69 6.53 4.93 -5.17
C VAL A 69 6.53 3.53 -5.78
N ALA A 70 6.15 2.51 -4.99
CA ALA A 70 6.08 1.12 -5.46
C ALA A 70 5.09 0.97 -6.62
N LEU A 71 3.89 1.52 -6.46
CA LEU A 71 2.80 1.45 -7.45
C LEU A 71 3.18 2.11 -8.77
N ASN A 72 3.78 3.29 -8.72
CA ASN A 72 4.27 3.98 -9.91
C ASN A 72 5.32 3.16 -10.67
N GLN A 73 6.28 2.56 -9.95
CA GLN A 73 7.35 1.78 -10.57
C GLN A 73 6.85 0.47 -11.17
N THR A 74 5.94 -0.23 -10.50
CA THR A 74 5.38 -1.50 -10.96
C THR A 74 4.70 -1.34 -12.32
N TRP A 75 3.85 -0.34 -12.48
CA TRP A 75 3.15 -0.08 -13.73
C TRP A 75 4.03 0.58 -14.81
N ALA A 76 5.02 1.38 -14.41
CA ALA A 76 5.99 1.96 -15.33
C ALA A 76 6.78 0.88 -16.11
N ARG A 77 7.06 -0.24 -15.48
CA ARG A 77 7.75 -1.38 -16.13
C ARG A 77 6.86 -2.06 -17.16
N GLU A 78 5.58 -2.27 -16.83
CA GLU A 78 4.63 -2.90 -17.76
C GLU A 78 4.45 -2.07 -19.03
N LEU A 79 4.40 -0.76 -18.89
CA LEU A 79 4.30 0.16 -20.02
C LEU A 79 5.55 0.12 -20.90
N ARG A 80 6.75 0.15 -20.31
CA ARG A 80 8.02 0.08 -21.06
C ARG A 80 8.18 -1.23 -21.84
N ASN A 81 7.65 -2.32 -21.32
CA ASN A 81 7.80 -3.65 -21.91
C ASN A 81 6.60 -4.05 -22.79
N GLN A 82 5.66 -3.13 -23.05
CA GLN A 82 4.44 -3.36 -23.86
C GLN A 82 3.60 -4.57 -23.40
N VAL A 83 3.69 -4.91 -22.10
CA VAL A 83 3.01 -6.10 -21.54
C VAL A 83 1.50 -5.92 -21.54
N LEU A 84 1.01 -4.68 -21.45
CA LEU A 84 -0.42 -4.38 -21.49
C LEU A 84 -1.06 -4.75 -22.84
N GLU A 85 -0.35 -4.53 -23.95
CA GLU A 85 -0.83 -4.91 -25.29
C GLU A 85 -0.92 -6.44 -25.40
N ALA A 86 0.09 -7.15 -24.89
CA ALA A 86 0.07 -8.60 -24.84
C ALA A 86 -1.10 -9.12 -23.98
N TYR A 87 -1.42 -8.46 -22.86
CA TYR A 87 -2.59 -8.82 -22.03
C TYR A 87 -3.91 -8.60 -22.74
N ARG A 88 -4.06 -7.49 -23.48
CA ARG A 88 -5.26 -7.18 -24.28
C ARG A 88 -5.48 -8.19 -25.41
N ALA A 89 -4.40 -8.63 -26.02
CA ALA A 89 -4.45 -9.64 -27.08
C ALA A 89 -4.68 -11.07 -26.53
N SER A 90 -4.56 -11.28 -25.23
CA SER A 90 -4.69 -12.57 -24.56
C SER A 90 -6.13 -12.80 -24.10
N PRO A 91 -6.65 -14.05 -24.11
CA PRO A 91 -7.93 -14.39 -23.50
C PRO A 91 -7.88 -14.42 -21.95
N ALA A 92 -6.83 -13.87 -21.35
CA ALA A 92 -6.65 -13.83 -19.91
C ALA A 92 -7.66 -12.89 -19.23
N PRO A 93 -8.31 -13.29 -18.12
CA PRO A 93 -9.21 -12.42 -17.38
C PRO A 93 -8.47 -11.18 -16.85
N ALA A 94 -9.01 -9.98 -17.10
CA ALA A 94 -8.45 -8.72 -16.62
C ALA A 94 -8.20 -8.73 -15.09
N ASN A 95 -9.12 -9.33 -14.35
CA ASN A 95 -9.05 -9.47 -12.90
C ASN A 95 -7.83 -10.30 -12.43
N ALA A 96 -7.32 -11.23 -13.27
CA ALA A 96 -6.11 -11.97 -12.94
C ALA A 96 -4.87 -11.07 -12.90
N LEU A 97 -4.77 -10.14 -13.85
CA LEU A 97 -3.71 -9.13 -13.88
C LEU A 97 -3.82 -8.19 -12.68
N PHE A 98 -5.02 -7.67 -12.41
CA PHE A 98 -5.26 -6.79 -11.27
C PHE A 98 -4.87 -7.43 -9.96
N LEU A 99 -5.38 -8.63 -9.67
CA LEU A 99 -5.06 -9.37 -8.44
C LEU A 99 -3.56 -9.68 -8.32
N ALA A 100 -2.91 -10.07 -9.40
CA ALA A 100 -1.47 -10.32 -9.39
C ALA A 100 -0.68 -9.06 -9.01
N LYS A 101 -1.04 -7.90 -9.59
CA LYS A 101 -0.40 -6.62 -9.29
C LYS A 101 -0.68 -6.14 -7.86
N ALA A 102 -1.94 -6.23 -7.42
CA ALA A 102 -2.31 -5.89 -6.05
C ALA A 102 -1.58 -6.76 -5.03
N LEU A 103 -1.56 -8.08 -5.22
CA LEU A 103 -0.84 -9.00 -4.33
C LEU A 103 0.67 -8.77 -4.36
N GLY A 104 1.27 -8.53 -5.53
CA GLY A 104 2.69 -8.22 -5.65
C GLY A 104 3.08 -6.97 -4.89
N ASN A 105 2.35 -5.87 -5.09
CA ASN A 105 2.56 -4.62 -4.37
C ASN A 105 2.29 -4.77 -2.86
N PHE A 106 1.26 -5.52 -2.47
CA PHE A 106 0.96 -5.82 -1.08
C PHE A 106 2.14 -6.51 -0.39
N ILE A 107 2.71 -7.55 -1.00
CA ILE A 107 3.89 -8.25 -0.47
C ILE A 107 5.08 -7.30 -0.33
N LEU A 108 5.34 -6.46 -1.33
CA LEU A 108 6.46 -5.52 -1.32
C LEU A 108 6.31 -4.46 -0.23
N VAL A 109 5.13 -3.85 -0.12
CA VAL A 109 4.88 -2.82 0.89
C VAL A 109 4.86 -3.42 2.30
N SER A 110 4.22 -4.59 2.49
CA SER A 110 4.25 -5.29 3.78
C SER A 110 5.65 -5.72 4.21
N LEU A 111 6.52 -6.10 3.26
CA LEU A 111 7.93 -6.38 3.56
C LEU A 111 8.66 -5.13 4.03
N LEU A 112 8.41 -3.99 3.38
CA LEU A 112 8.94 -2.70 3.84
C LEU A 112 8.45 -2.36 5.25
N GLU A 113 7.15 -2.50 5.50
CA GLU A 113 6.55 -2.22 6.81
C GLU A 113 7.15 -3.10 7.90
N ALA A 114 7.35 -4.39 7.62
CA ALA A 114 7.98 -5.32 8.56
C ALA A 114 9.42 -4.92 8.95
N VAL A 115 10.15 -4.26 8.04
CA VAL A 115 11.50 -3.75 8.30
C VAL A 115 11.46 -2.39 8.99
N MET A 116 10.57 -1.50 8.52
CA MET A 116 10.54 -0.12 8.99
C MET A 116 9.80 0.07 10.31
N ALA A 117 8.75 -0.74 10.60
CA ALA A 117 8.00 -0.61 11.84
C ALA A 117 8.88 -0.79 13.10
N PRO A 118 9.78 -1.79 13.21
CA PRO A 118 10.73 -1.87 14.31
C PRO A 118 11.67 -0.67 14.40
N LEU A 119 12.12 -0.13 13.27
CA LEU A 119 12.96 1.07 13.24
C LEU A 119 12.19 2.28 13.80
N PHE A 120 10.93 2.48 13.37
CA PHE A 120 10.08 3.51 13.95
C PHE A 120 9.93 3.34 15.47
N MET A 121 9.69 2.11 15.94
CA MET A 121 9.55 1.85 17.38
C MET A 121 10.82 2.22 18.15
N ILE A 122 12.00 1.94 17.59
CA ILE A 122 13.30 2.26 18.23
C ILE A 122 13.55 3.77 18.20
N PHE A 123 13.42 4.43 17.04
CA PHE A 123 13.73 5.86 16.89
C PHE A 123 12.80 6.76 17.70
N TYR A 124 11.53 6.39 17.83
CA TYR A 124 10.54 7.17 18.56
C TYR A 124 10.23 6.64 19.96
N ASN A 125 11.03 5.68 20.47
CA ASN A 125 10.81 5.04 21.75
C ASN A 125 9.35 4.61 21.98
N LEU A 126 8.70 4.09 20.93
CA LEU A 126 7.30 3.71 20.96
C LEU A 126 7.14 2.36 21.66
N ARG A 127 6.20 2.31 22.60
CA ARG A 127 5.76 1.06 23.23
C ARG A 127 4.25 0.99 23.11
N ALA A 128 3.73 -0.14 22.65
CA ALA A 128 2.31 -0.39 22.68
C ALA A 128 1.84 -0.59 24.12
N LEU A 129 1.07 0.33 24.65
CA LEU A 129 0.45 0.22 25.98
C LEU A 129 -0.84 -0.60 25.94
N GLY A 130 -1.48 -0.65 24.77
CA GLY A 130 -2.62 -1.52 24.47
C GLY A 130 -2.21 -2.88 23.88
N PRO A 131 -3.19 -3.65 23.38
CA PRO A 131 -2.97 -4.99 22.84
C PRO A 131 -2.20 -4.94 21.52
N ALA A 132 -0.87 -5.06 21.58
CA ALA A 132 0.05 -4.92 20.44
C ALA A 132 -0.30 -5.85 19.24
N TRP A 133 -0.93 -7.00 19.48
CA TRP A 133 -1.36 -7.89 18.41
C TRP A 133 -2.35 -7.24 17.43
N GLN A 134 -3.08 -6.20 17.84
CA GLN A 134 -3.99 -5.46 16.97
C GLN A 134 -3.27 -4.65 15.89
N LEU A 135 -1.98 -4.36 16.06
CA LEU A 135 -1.18 -3.71 15.02
C LEU A 135 -1.07 -4.59 13.77
N ILE A 136 -1.12 -5.92 13.91
CA ILE A 136 -1.04 -6.85 12.78
C ILE A 136 -2.24 -6.70 11.82
N PRO A 137 -3.52 -6.83 12.27
CA PRO A 137 -4.64 -6.62 11.38
C PRO A 137 -4.73 -5.18 10.86
N ILE A 138 -4.32 -4.17 11.64
CA ILE A 138 -4.27 -2.78 11.16
C ILE A 138 -3.27 -2.65 10.00
N ALA A 139 -2.08 -3.22 10.11
CA ALA A 139 -1.08 -3.22 9.05
C ALA A 139 -1.58 -3.96 7.80
N ILE A 140 -2.12 -5.17 7.96
CA ILE A 140 -2.60 -5.98 6.84
C ILE A 140 -3.74 -5.27 6.09
N LEU A 141 -4.77 -4.82 6.79
CA LEU A 141 -5.91 -4.14 6.18
C LEU A 141 -5.50 -2.78 5.62
N GLY A 142 -4.74 -2.00 6.37
CA GLY A 142 -4.27 -0.68 5.94
C GLY A 142 -3.45 -0.74 4.66
N THR A 143 -2.49 -1.64 4.61
CA THR A 143 -1.68 -1.86 3.40
C THR A 143 -2.53 -2.35 2.24
N TRP A 144 -3.51 -3.25 2.50
CA TRP A 144 -4.42 -3.72 1.47
C TRP A 144 -5.26 -2.59 0.89
N ALA A 145 -5.85 -1.73 1.74
CA ALA A 145 -6.60 -0.55 1.33
C ALA A 145 -5.80 0.36 0.37
N LEU A 146 -4.56 0.68 0.75
CA LEU A 146 -3.69 1.54 -0.05
C LEU A 146 -3.32 0.89 -1.39
N VAL A 147 -2.97 -0.38 -1.35
CA VAL A 147 -2.45 -1.10 -2.52
C VAL A 147 -3.54 -1.43 -3.53
N VAL A 148 -4.74 -1.82 -3.11
CA VAL A 148 -5.86 -2.12 -4.02
C VAL A 148 -6.26 -0.86 -4.79
N ASN A 149 -6.55 0.23 -4.07
CA ASN A 149 -6.89 1.49 -4.71
C ASN A 149 -5.75 2.05 -5.54
N GLY A 150 -4.53 2.00 -5.00
CA GLY A 150 -3.35 2.48 -5.69
C GLY A 150 -3.05 1.68 -6.97
N THR A 151 -3.22 0.37 -6.98
CA THR A 151 -3.07 -0.46 -8.18
C THR A 151 -4.09 -0.08 -9.25
N PHE A 152 -5.34 0.17 -8.84
CA PHE A 152 -6.42 0.59 -9.72
C PHE A 152 -6.15 1.97 -10.34
N PHE A 153 -5.84 2.98 -9.53
CA PHE A 153 -5.57 4.32 -10.02
C PHE A 153 -4.26 4.43 -10.78
N ALA A 154 -3.25 3.64 -10.43
CA ALA A 154 -2.02 3.55 -11.20
C ALA A 154 -2.27 3.01 -12.61
N ALA A 155 -3.14 2.01 -12.74
CA ALA A 155 -3.56 1.51 -14.05
C ALA A 155 -4.32 2.57 -14.86
N MET A 156 -5.24 3.32 -14.24
CA MET A 156 -5.95 4.43 -14.90
C MET A 156 -4.99 5.53 -15.39
N SER A 157 -3.98 5.84 -14.59
CA SER A 157 -3.04 6.93 -14.90
C SER A 157 -2.03 6.58 -15.99
N LEU A 158 -1.91 5.32 -16.42
CA LEU A 158 -0.95 4.89 -17.45
C LEU A 158 -1.08 5.64 -18.77
N ARG A 159 -2.26 6.08 -19.13
CA ARG A 159 -2.57 6.78 -20.38
C ARG A 159 -2.37 8.29 -20.27
N THR A 160 -2.16 8.80 -19.09
CA THR A 160 -2.02 10.22 -18.85
C THR A 160 -0.56 10.63 -19.01
N ARG A 161 -0.31 11.77 -19.66
CA ARG A 161 1.04 12.32 -19.84
C ARG A 161 1.73 12.61 -18.49
N SER A 162 0.94 12.93 -17.45
CA SER A 162 1.43 13.25 -16.09
C SER A 162 1.06 12.17 -15.09
N ARG A 163 1.25 10.89 -15.43
CA ARG A 163 0.86 9.74 -14.61
C ARG A 163 1.40 9.77 -13.17
N GLU A 164 2.61 10.30 -12.97
CA GLU A 164 3.28 10.34 -11.67
C GLU A 164 2.53 11.25 -10.68
N ILE A 165 1.90 12.32 -11.18
CA ILE A 165 1.10 13.24 -10.38
C ILE A 165 -0.36 12.75 -10.27
N MET A 166 -0.87 12.09 -11.31
CA MET A 166 -2.26 11.63 -11.36
C MET A 166 -2.55 10.56 -10.30
N LEU A 167 -1.61 9.64 -10.06
CA LEU A 167 -1.80 8.59 -9.07
C LEU A 167 -2.02 9.16 -7.66
N PRO A 168 -1.14 9.99 -7.09
CA PRO A 168 -1.39 10.59 -5.77
C PRO A 168 -2.66 11.44 -5.74
N LEU A 169 -2.94 12.20 -6.81
CA LEU A 169 -4.10 13.07 -6.89
C LEU A 169 -5.43 12.32 -6.76
N LEU A 170 -5.51 11.11 -7.32
CA LEU A 170 -6.69 10.26 -7.22
C LEU A 170 -6.69 9.42 -5.95
N LEU A 171 -5.53 8.90 -5.57
CA LEU A 171 -5.40 7.99 -4.44
C LEU A 171 -5.65 8.69 -3.10
N PHE A 172 -5.07 9.87 -2.87
CA PHE A 172 -5.12 10.52 -1.56
C PHE A 172 -6.54 10.83 -1.10
N PRO A 173 -7.41 11.50 -1.89
CA PRO A 173 -8.77 11.77 -1.43
C PRO A 173 -9.59 10.52 -1.10
N ILE A 174 -9.45 9.48 -1.92
CA ILE A 174 -10.18 8.22 -1.73
C ILE A 174 -9.65 7.46 -0.53
N SER A 175 -8.35 7.53 -0.27
CA SER A 175 -7.74 6.84 0.86
C SER A 175 -7.98 7.51 2.22
N ILE A 176 -8.53 8.74 2.27
CA ILE A 176 -8.75 9.46 3.55
C ILE A 176 -9.44 8.59 4.62
N PRO A 177 -10.58 7.91 4.35
CA PRO A 177 -11.24 7.12 5.38
C PRO A 177 -10.39 5.94 5.87
N ALA A 178 -9.64 5.30 4.97
CA ALA A 178 -8.74 4.21 5.33
C ALA A 178 -7.55 4.73 6.14
N VAL A 179 -6.90 5.80 5.69
CA VAL A 179 -5.76 6.42 6.41
C VAL A 179 -6.17 6.87 7.80
N GLN A 180 -7.33 7.55 7.93
CA GLN A 180 -7.85 7.94 9.23
C GLN A 180 -8.08 6.73 10.14
N SER A 181 -8.65 5.65 9.59
CA SER A 181 -8.87 4.42 10.35
C SER A 181 -7.58 3.77 10.83
N MET A 182 -6.56 3.72 9.97
CA MET A 182 -5.23 3.21 10.31
C MET A 182 -4.56 4.04 11.41
N VAL A 183 -4.57 5.36 11.25
CA VAL A 183 -3.96 6.31 12.19
C VAL A 183 -4.61 6.20 13.57
N GLU A 184 -5.93 6.29 13.64
CA GLU A 184 -6.66 6.24 14.91
C GLU A 184 -6.57 4.87 15.57
N ALA A 185 -6.68 3.77 14.80
CA ALA A 185 -6.50 2.44 15.35
C ALA A 185 -5.08 2.25 15.94
N THR A 186 -4.06 2.74 15.24
CA THR A 186 -2.67 2.66 15.70
C THR A 186 -2.46 3.53 16.94
N ARG A 187 -2.99 4.76 16.96
CA ARG A 187 -2.93 5.65 18.11
C ARG A 187 -3.51 5.01 19.36
N ILE A 188 -4.73 4.46 19.26
CA ILE A 188 -5.41 3.78 20.38
C ILE A 188 -4.56 2.61 20.92
N VAL A 189 -3.94 1.81 20.05
CA VAL A 189 -3.09 0.68 20.48
C VAL A 189 -1.81 1.18 21.14
N LEU A 190 -1.19 2.24 20.62
CA LEU A 190 0.03 2.79 21.19
C LEU A 190 -0.24 3.51 22.52
N ALA A 191 -1.32 4.28 22.64
CA ALA A 191 -1.70 4.98 23.85
C ALA A 191 -2.32 4.06 24.92
N GLY A 192 -2.91 2.94 24.51
CA GLY A 192 -3.61 2.03 25.41
C GLY A 192 -4.97 2.57 25.93
N ASP A 193 -5.52 3.58 25.26
CA ASP A 193 -6.73 4.30 25.66
C ASP A 193 -7.97 3.86 24.87
N GLY A 194 -8.43 2.65 25.07
CA GLY A 194 -9.69 2.21 24.48
C GLY A 194 -9.60 0.99 23.56
N SER A 195 -10.55 0.89 22.62
CA SER A 195 -10.68 -0.24 21.70
C SER A 195 -10.56 0.21 20.25
N ALA A 196 -9.57 -0.28 19.55
CA ALA A 196 -9.39 -0.05 18.13
C ALA A 196 -10.42 -0.80 17.24
N ARG A 197 -11.32 -1.60 17.84
CA ARG A 197 -12.25 -2.48 17.11
C ARG A 197 -13.10 -1.73 16.10
N PHE A 198 -13.62 -0.56 16.45
CA PHE A 198 -14.43 0.25 15.52
C PHE A 198 -13.65 0.58 14.24
N TRP A 199 -12.43 1.07 14.39
CA TRP A 199 -11.57 1.46 13.28
C TRP A 199 -11.12 0.27 12.43
N ILE A 200 -10.84 -0.87 13.06
CA ILE A 200 -10.49 -2.12 12.34
C ILE A 200 -11.70 -2.61 11.52
N VAL A 201 -12.91 -2.56 12.06
CA VAL A 201 -14.14 -2.95 11.33
C VAL A 201 -14.41 -1.98 10.19
N LEU A 202 -14.23 -0.68 10.40
CA LEU A 202 -14.38 0.34 9.37
C LEU A 202 -13.38 0.10 8.22
N LEU A 203 -12.12 -0.20 8.54
CA LEU A 203 -11.07 -0.52 7.58
C LEU A 203 -11.39 -1.79 6.79
N LEU A 204 -11.85 -2.83 7.46
CA LEU A 204 -12.31 -4.07 6.80
C LEU A 204 -13.48 -3.81 5.85
N THR A 205 -14.45 -3.00 6.28
CA THR A 205 -15.60 -2.63 5.43
C THR A 205 -15.14 -1.86 4.20
N TYR A 206 -14.23 -0.90 4.39
CA TYR A 206 -13.60 -0.16 3.31
C TYR A 206 -12.93 -1.11 2.30
N ASP A 207 -12.13 -2.06 2.78
CA ASP A 207 -11.42 -3.03 1.94
C ASP A 207 -12.37 -3.88 1.10
N VAL A 208 -13.45 -4.38 1.70
CA VAL A 208 -14.45 -5.18 0.99
C VAL A 208 -15.11 -4.35 -0.11
N VAL A 209 -15.55 -3.14 0.20
CA VAL A 209 -16.22 -2.24 -0.75
C VAL A 209 -15.30 -1.87 -1.92
N PHE A 210 -14.10 -1.38 -1.61
CA PHE A 210 -13.19 -0.90 -2.66
C PHE A 210 -12.54 -2.04 -3.45
N THR A 211 -12.24 -3.18 -2.84
CA THR A 211 -11.75 -4.36 -3.58
C THR A 211 -12.79 -4.83 -4.58
N THR A 212 -14.07 -4.91 -4.16
CA THR A 212 -15.17 -5.32 -5.03
C THR A 212 -15.37 -4.32 -6.19
N ALA A 213 -15.37 -3.02 -5.87
CA ALA A 213 -15.50 -1.96 -6.88
C ALA A 213 -14.33 -1.99 -7.88
N CYS A 214 -13.09 -2.10 -7.40
CA CYS A 214 -11.92 -2.17 -8.27
C CYS A 214 -11.95 -3.40 -9.19
N LEU A 215 -12.32 -4.58 -8.66
CA LEU A 215 -12.46 -5.79 -9.47
C LEU A 215 -13.56 -5.66 -10.53
N ALA A 216 -14.70 -5.05 -10.19
CA ALA A 216 -15.80 -4.86 -11.12
C ALA A 216 -15.47 -3.86 -12.26
N LEU A 217 -14.69 -2.84 -11.96
CA LEU A 217 -14.36 -1.76 -12.90
C LEU A 217 -13.06 -1.98 -13.68
N PHE A 218 -12.19 -2.88 -13.25
CA PHE A 218 -10.85 -3.01 -13.83
C PHE A 218 -10.87 -3.49 -15.29
N GLU A 219 -11.82 -4.35 -15.65
CA GLU A 219 -11.99 -4.81 -17.04
C GLU A 219 -12.28 -3.66 -17.98
N THR A 220 -13.16 -2.73 -17.57
CA THR A 220 -13.49 -1.52 -18.33
C THR A 220 -12.25 -0.64 -18.55
N ILE A 221 -11.38 -0.51 -17.54
CA ILE A 221 -10.14 0.26 -17.65
C ILE A 221 -9.16 -0.40 -18.62
N LEU A 222 -9.03 -1.72 -18.56
CA LEU A 222 -8.11 -2.43 -19.43
C LEU A 222 -8.53 -2.38 -20.89
N GLN A 223 -9.84 -2.41 -21.17
CA GLN A 223 -10.42 -2.43 -22.51
C GLN A 223 -10.68 -1.02 -23.07
N ALA A 224 -10.78 0.02 -22.23
CA ALA A 224 -10.98 1.38 -22.71
C ALA A 224 -9.83 1.78 -23.64
N GLU A 225 -10.11 2.17 -24.86
CA GLU A 225 -9.15 2.59 -25.89
C GLU A 225 -8.53 3.96 -25.62
#